data_fc2b38e49556ecfaa232e9e53ee3e6bb
#
_entry.id   fc2b38e49556ecfaa232e9e53ee3e6bb
#
_cell.length_a   1.000
_cell.length_b   1.000
_cell.length_c   1.000
_cell.angle_alpha   90.00
_cell.angle_beta   90.00
_cell.angle_gamma   90.00
#
_symmetry.space_group_name_H-M   'P 1'
#
loop_
_entity.id
_entity.type
_entity.pdbx_description
1 polymer ?
#
loop_
_entity_poly.entity_id
_entity_poly.type
_entity_poly.pdbx_seq_one_letter_code
_entity_poly.pdbx_strand_id
1 'polypeptide(L)'
;MADGLSPTGISWTHLPGLGLGHVLNPILGCQHAGGPGCDHCWAEADTAMRVLASPAMAKANAGLTVLRQNGRARWTGDVNILPERLAGPLRKRERVGIFMPSKSDPWYSGVLEQPGGVEFVRAMMGLAVASSHVFMVLTKRPDAANAFMEKLERDAELEGVDPGRLCLIALIDQLWNAGEKKLAERVAAMPSRWPAPNLWIGSSTERQQEHDKRAPHLRALRRHVGLTWLSVEPMLGLVELDPANEIGWVVVGGESGQGARPMDLNWVECLSAQTQALGVPLFFKQLGTRATRGAGLRGAGEDIDAIRRAQERNGTLTSALPAGAWSRREFPPIPEPRP
;
A
#
# COMPACT_ATOMS: atom_id res chain seq x y z
N MET A 1 -9.47 10.64 -15.93
CA MET A 1 -10.62 10.01 -15.26
C MET A 1 -10.82 10.78 -13.97
N ALA A 2 -11.97 11.38 -13.80
CA ALA A 2 -12.24 12.32 -12.69
C ALA A 2 -12.35 11.65 -11.31
N ASP A 3 -12.60 10.35 -11.26
CA ASP A 3 -12.87 9.58 -10.04
C ASP A 3 -11.63 8.94 -9.38
N GLY A 4 -10.45 9.17 -9.95
CA GLY A 4 -9.17 8.77 -9.37
C GLY A 4 -8.88 7.27 -9.26
N LEU A 5 -9.85 6.39 -9.53
CA LEU A 5 -9.67 4.94 -9.50
C LEU A 5 -9.16 4.44 -10.85
N SER A 6 -8.02 3.79 -10.88
CA SER A 6 -7.37 3.34 -12.12
C SER A 6 -6.89 1.90 -12.01
N PRO A 7 -7.08 1.07 -13.06
CA PRO A 7 -6.43 -0.23 -13.14
C PRO A 7 -4.90 -0.09 -12.97
N THR A 8 -4.28 -1.09 -12.37
CA THR A 8 -2.84 -1.07 -12.12
C THR A 8 -2.16 -2.36 -12.54
N GLY A 9 -0.89 -2.27 -12.91
CA GLY A 9 -0.01 -3.43 -13.12
C GLY A 9 0.67 -3.93 -11.83
N ILE A 10 0.32 -3.39 -10.67
CA ILE A 10 0.87 -3.87 -9.39
C ILE A 10 0.29 -5.25 -9.09
N SER A 11 1.08 -6.29 -9.32
CA SER A 11 0.62 -7.68 -9.38
C SER A 11 -0.03 -8.19 -8.09
N TRP A 12 0.45 -7.77 -6.91
CA TRP A 12 -0.14 -8.21 -5.64
C TRP A 12 -1.51 -7.58 -5.32
N THR A 13 -1.97 -6.61 -6.11
CA THR A 13 -3.34 -6.09 -5.99
C THR A 13 -4.38 -6.93 -6.73
N HIS A 14 -3.93 -7.86 -7.57
CA HIS A 14 -4.77 -8.76 -8.36
C HIS A 14 -5.16 -9.98 -7.52
N LEU A 15 -6.07 -9.77 -6.58
CA LEU A 15 -6.49 -10.78 -5.62
C LEU A 15 -7.30 -11.91 -6.31
N PRO A 16 -7.09 -13.18 -5.95
CA PRO A 16 -7.81 -14.32 -6.53
C PRO A 16 -9.34 -14.18 -6.40
N GLY A 17 -10.04 -14.46 -7.47
CA GLY A 17 -11.51 -14.37 -7.51
C GLY A 17 -12.08 -12.95 -7.57
N LEU A 18 -11.22 -11.93 -7.65
CA LEU A 18 -11.63 -10.54 -7.85
C LEU A 18 -11.23 -10.05 -9.25
N GLY A 19 -11.79 -8.90 -9.67
CA GLY A 19 -11.38 -8.22 -10.89
C GLY A 19 -9.95 -7.67 -10.82
N LEU A 20 -9.49 -7.06 -11.91
CA LEU A 20 -8.17 -6.43 -12.00
C LEU A 20 -7.93 -5.48 -10.82
N GLY A 21 -6.73 -5.54 -10.24
CA GLY A 21 -6.32 -4.63 -9.18
C GLY A 21 -6.32 -3.17 -9.64
N HIS A 22 -6.61 -2.28 -8.71
CA HIS A 22 -6.68 -0.85 -8.93
C HIS A 22 -5.80 -0.07 -7.96
N VAL A 23 -5.46 1.16 -8.33
CA VAL A 23 -4.91 2.16 -7.41
C VAL A 23 -5.89 3.30 -7.25
N LEU A 24 -5.93 3.84 -6.04
CA LEU A 24 -6.65 5.04 -5.67
C LEU A 24 -5.70 5.99 -4.95
N ASN A 25 -5.56 7.21 -5.45
CA ASN A 25 -4.69 8.23 -4.84
C ASN A 25 -5.51 9.46 -4.44
N PRO A 26 -6.27 9.40 -3.34
CA PRO A 26 -7.06 10.54 -2.88
C PRO A 26 -6.19 11.57 -2.13
N ILE A 27 -4.96 11.19 -1.79
CA ILE A 27 -3.91 12.06 -1.29
C ILE A 27 -2.70 11.93 -2.19
N LEU A 28 -2.09 13.06 -2.55
CA LEU A 28 -0.84 13.15 -3.28
C LEU A 28 0.17 13.96 -2.46
N GLY A 29 1.45 13.63 -2.59
CA GLY A 29 2.51 14.28 -1.82
C GLY A 29 2.81 13.56 -0.52
N CYS A 30 4.05 13.70 -0.07
CA CYS A 30 4.57 12.98 1.09
C CYS A 30 5.82 13.70 1.62
N GLN A 31 6.35 13.19 2.72
CA GLN A 31 7.68 13.47 3.22
C GLN A 31 8.39 12.16 3.51
N HIS A 32 9.70 12.15 3.44
CA HIS A 32 10.50 10.99 3.83
C HIS A 32 10.19 10.59 5.27
N ALA A 33 9.77 9.34 5.46
CA ALA A 33 9.48 8.76 6.77
C ALA A 33 10.72 8.20 7.49
N GLY A 34 11.90 8.43 6.90
CA GLY A 34 13.11 7.72 7.27
C GLY A 34 13.18 6.32 6.66
N GLY A 35 14.38 5.78 6.62
CA GLY A 35 14.65 4.49 6.01
C GLY A 35 15.01 4.55 4.52
N PRO A 36 15.76 3.55 4.05
CA PRO A 36 16.39 3.56 2.74
C PRO A 36 15.40 3.46 1.57
N GLY A 37 14.18 2.98 1.78
CA GLY A 37 13.15 2.93 0.73
C GLY A 37 12.66 4.30 0.28
N CYS A 38 12.86 5.35 1.09
CA CYS A 38 12.55 6.72 0.70
C CYS A 38 13.63 7.39 -0.15
N ASP A 39 14.87 6.86 -0.15
CA ASP A 39 15.99 7.47 -0.89
C ASP A 39 15.81 7.38 -2.41
N HIS A 40 15.14 6.33 -2.88
CA HIS A 40 14.82 6.09 -4.28
C HIS A 40 13.32 5.94 -4.50
N CYS A 41 12.52 6.84 -3.90
CA CYS A 41 11.07 6.78 -3.99
C CYS A 41 10.61 6.98 -5.44
N TRP A 42 10.02 5.93 -6.03
CA TRP A 42 9.50 5.99 -7.39
C TRP A 42 8.39 7.03 -7.55
N ALA A 43 7.60 7.26 -6.49
CA ALA A 43 6.46 8.16 -6.53
C ALA A 43 6.90 9.64 -6.66
N GLU A 44 8.10 10.01 -6.20
CA GLU A 44 8.67 11.35 -6.42
C GLU A 44 8.90 11.60 -7.90
N ALA A 45 9.58 10.68 -8.60
CA ALA A 45 9.85 10.80 -10.01
C ALA A 45 8.57 10.79 -10.85
N ASP A 46 7.64 9.87 -10.57
CA ASP A 46 6.36 9.80 -11.26
C ASP A 46 5.51 11.06 -11.03
N THR A 47 5.51 11.63 -9.82
CA THR A 47 4.80 12.88 -9.53
C THR A 47 5.39 14.06 -10.29
N ALA A 48 6.71 14.21 -10.32
CA ALA A 48 7.39 15.25 -11.10
C ALA A 48 7.06 15.16 -12.61
N MET A 49 7.04 13.95 -13.18
CA MET A 49 6.69 13.72 -14.58
C MET A 49 5.23 14.04 -14.89
N ARG A 50 4.30 13.82 -13.96
CA ARG A 50 2.89 14.10 -14.17
C ARG A 50 2.55 15.58 -14.28
N VAL A 51 3.37 16.47 -13.72
CA VAL A 51 3.22 17.92 -13.93
C VAL A 51 3.32 18.27 -15.41
N LEU A 52 4.08 17.49 -16.20
CA LEU A 52 4.27 17.69 -17.63
C LEU A 52 3.24 16.97 -18.51
N ALA A 53 2.43 16.08 -17.95
CA ALA A 53 1.60 15.17 -18.74
C ALA A 53 0.30 15.81 -19.26
N SER A 54 -0.36 16.62 -18.44
CA SER A 54 -1.59 17.34 -18.84
C SER A 54 -1.93 18.44 -17.82
N PRO A 55 -2.72 19.48 -18.20
CA PRO A 55 -3.14 20.54 -17.27
C PRO A 55 -3.84 20.02 -16.02
N ALA A 56 -4.70 19.00 -16.13
CA ALA A 56 -5.39 18.40 -14.98
C ALA A 56 -4.42 17.68 -14.05
N MET A 57 -3.44 16.95 -14.60
CA MET A 57 -2.41 16.30 -13.80
C MET A 57 -1.43 17.31 -13.22
N ALA A 58 -1.09 18.37 -13.97
CA ALA A 58 -0.28 19.49 -13.47
C ALA A 58 -0.92 20.10 -12.23
N LYS A 59 -2.21 20.43 -12.28
CA LYS A 59 -2.94 21.02 -11.16
C LYS A 59 -2.90 20.11 -9.91
N ALA A 60 -3.08 18.81 -10.08
CA ALA A 60 -3.10 17.87 -8.94
C ALA A 60 -1.71 17.60 -8.34
N ASN A 61 -0.62 17.76 -9.09
CA ASN A 61 0.74 17.39 -8.68
C ASN A 61 1.69 18.60 -8.53
N ALA A 62 1.26 19.82 -8.89
CA ALA A 62 2.09 21.02 -8.79
C ALA A 62 2.51 21.30 -7.34
N GLY A 63 3.77 21.70 -7.17
CA GLY A 63 4.34 22.05 -5.87
C GLY A 63 4.71 20.88 -4.97
N LEU A 64 4.27 19.66 -5.29
CA LEU A 64 4.51 18.48 -4.43
C LEU A 64 5.94 17.94 -4.50
N THR A 65 6.67 18.26 -5.57
CA THR A 65 8.07 17.83 -5.74
C THR A 65 8.93 18.98 -6.23
N VAL A 66 10.22 18.93 -5.87
CA VAL A 66 11.27 19.80 -6.40
C VAL A 66 12.37 18.95 -7.03
N LEU A 67 12.97 19.46 -8.11
CA LEU A 67 14.16 18.84 -8.70
C LEU A 67 15.41 19.35 -7.96
N ARG A 68 16.21 18.41 -7.46
CA ARG A 68 17.51 18.71 -6.87
C ARG A 68 18.57 18.89 -7.96
N GLN A 69 19.74 19.42 -7.58
CA GLN A 69 20.88 19.64 -8.50
C GLN A 69 21.30 18.39 -9.26
N ASN A 70 21.12 17.20 -8.69
CA ASN A 70 21.40 15.92 -9.34
C ASN A 70 20.28 15.42 -10.27
N GLY A 71 19.27 16.25 -10.55
CA GLY A 71 18.13 15.94 -11.41
C GLY A 71 17.08 15.01 -10.79
N ARG A 72 17.25 14.56 -9.54
CA ARG A 72 16.26 13.73 -8.86
C ARG A 72 15.14 14.59 -8.26
N ALA A 73 13.91 14.15 -8.45
CA ALA A 73 12.76 14.72 -7.74
C ALA A 73 12.81 14.37 -6.26
N ARG A 74 12.32 15.27 -5.43
CA ARG A 74 12.13 15.09 -3.99
C ARG A 74 10.82 15.72 -3.55
N TRP A 75 10.14 15.06 -2.62
CA TRP A 75 8.95 15.62 -1.98
C TRP A 75 9.27 16.94 -1.29
N THR A 76 8.37 17.92 -1.41
CA THR A 76 8.43 19.20 -0.67
C THR A 76 7.96 19.04 0.78
N GLY A 77 7.15 18.03 1.06
CA GLY A 77 6.39 17.88 2.29
C GLY A 77 4.94 18.35 2.16
N ASP A 78 4.63 19.12 1.11
CA ASP A 78 3.26 19.52 0.82
C ASP A 78 2.41 18.31 0.37
N VAL A 79 1.12 18.37 0.65
CA VAL A 79 0.16 17.36 0.24
C VAL A 79 -1.08 17.98 -0.36
N ASN A 80 -1.67 17.27 -1.31
CA ASN A 80 -2.89 17.63 -1.99
C ASN A 80 -3.98 16.60 -1.68
N ILE A 81 -5.05 17.02 -1.02
CA ILE A 81 -6.22 16.20 -0.69
C ILE A 81 -7.24 16.36 -1.82
N LEU A 82 -7.77 15.26 -2.35
CA LEU A 82 -8.61 15.19 -3.53
C LEU A 82 -9.93 14.44 -3.22
N PRO A 83 -10.89 15.09 -2.56
CA PRO A 83 -12.12 14.45 -2.07
C PRO A 83 -12.97 13.82 -3.17
N GLU A 84 -12.96 14.40 -4.37
CA GLU A 84 -13.70 13.91 -5.52
C GLU A 84 -13.29 12.49 -5.94
N ARG A 85 -12.10 12.03 -5.52
CA ARG A 85 -11.60 10.69 -5.82
C ARG A 85 -12.23 9.59 -4.95
N LEU A 86 -12.84 9.95 -3.84
CA LEU A 86 -13.49 8.96 -2.96
C LEU A 86 -14.74 8.34 -3.62
N ALA A 87 -15.31 8.99 -4.63
CA ALA A 87 -16.47 8.46 -5.36
C ALA A 87 -16.16 7.24 -6.24
N GLY A 88 -14.93 7.11 -6.73
CA GLY A 88 -14.53 6.07 -7.69
C GLY A 88 -14.82 4.64 -7.22
N PRO A 89 -14.35 4.22 -6.04
CA PRO A 89 -14.64 2.89 -5.51
C PRO A 89 -16.15 2.62 -5.34
N LEU A 90 -16.92 3.64 -4.95
CA LEU A 90 -18.35 3.49 -4.71
C LEU A 90 -19.17 3.33 -6.00
N ARG A 91 -18.63 3.72 -7.14
CA ARG A 91 -19.22 3.54 -8.47
C ARG A 91 -18.84 2.22 -9.13
N LYS A 92 -17.71 1.63 -8.71
CA LYS A 92 -17.21 0.37 -9.25
C LYS A 92 -18.10 -0.78 -8.77
N ARG A 93 -18.72 -1.50 -9.71
CA ARG A 93 -19.60 -2.64 -9.39
C ARG A 93 -18.83 -3.94 -9.17
N GLU A 94 -17.84 -4.18 -10.02
CA GLU A 94 -16.99 -5.36 -9.91
C GLU A 94 -16.11 -5.25 -8.67
N ARG A 95 -16.08 -6.29 -7.86
CA ARG A 95 -15.24 -6.35 -6.66
C ARG A 95 -13.77 -6.48 -7.04
N VAL A 96 -12.92 -5.62 -6.49
CA VAL A 96 -11.49 -5.51 -6.84
C VAL A 96 -10.63 -5.28 -5.59
N GLY A 97 -9.34 -5.57 -5.71
CA GLY A 97 -8.32 -5.10 -4.77
C GLY A 97 -7.93 -3.66 -5.11
N ILE A 98 -7.86 -2.77 -4.12
CA ILE A 98 -7.52 -1.36 -4.28
C ILE A 98 -6.36 -1.00 -3.39
N PHE A 99 -5.22 -0.62 -3.98
CA PHE A 99 -4.08 -0.05 -3.28
C PHE A 99 -4.26 1.46 -3.08
N MET A 100 -4.21 1.93 -1.82
CA MET A 100 -4.59 3.30 -1.46
C MET A 100 -3.80 3.83 -0.26
N PRO A 101 -3.18 5.01 -0.34
CA PRO A 101 -2.66 5.67 -1.53
C PRO A 101 -1.28 5.12 -1.92
N SER A 102 -0.94 5.14 -3.20
CA SER A 102 0.40 4.74 -3.66
C SER A 102 1.40 5.89 -3.72
N LYS A 103 0.96 7.15 -3.58
CA LYS A 103 1.76 8.38 -3.74
C LYS A 103 1.72 9.29 -2.53
N SER A 104 1.34 8.77 -1.39
CA SER A 104 1.29 9.44 -0.11
C SER A 104 1.32 8.41 1.01
N ASP A 105 1.29 8.91 2.23
CA ASP A 105 1.08 8.11 3.44
C ASP A 105 -0.05 8.76 4.23
N PRO A 106 -1.19 8.07 4.50
CA PRO A 106 -2.35 8.69 5.14
C PRO A 106 -2.06 9.24 6.54
N TRP A 107 -1.07 8.64 7.21
CA TRP A 107 -0.71 9.02 8.58
C TRP A 107 0.54 9.92 8.65
N TYR A 108 0.89 10.53 7.53
CA TYR A 108 1.88 11.61 7.51
C TYR A 108 1.30 12.86 8.23
N SER A 109 2.10 13.49 9.11
CA SER A 109 1.67 14.66 9.87
C SER A 109 1.17 15.80 8.98
N GLY A 110 1.81 16.02 7.83
CA GLY A 110 1.36 17.00 6.84
C GLY A 110 -0.03 16.70 6.23
N VAL A 111 -0.56 15.48 6.40
CA VAL A 111 -1.95 15.14 6.08
C VAL A 111 -2.84 15.39 7.30
N LEU A 112 -2.46 14.84 8.46
CA LEU A 112 -3.30 14.82 9.65
C LEU A 112 -3.47 16.20 10.31
N GLU A 113 -2.46 17.07 10.18
CA GLU A 113 -2.46 18.41 10.76
C GLU A 113 -3.14 19.46 9.86
N GLN A 114 -3.47 19.12 8.61
CA GLN A 114 -4.27 20.01 7.78
C GLN A 114 -5.71 20.13 8.32
N PRO A 115 -6.37 21.27 8.13
CA PRO A 115 -7.79 21.38 8.41
C PRO A 115 -8.60 20.31 7.69
N GLY A 116 -9.33 19.48 8.45
CA GLY A 116 -10.11 18.37 7.88
C GLY A 116 -9.29 17.12 7.49
N GLY A 117 -7.98 17.07 7.76
CA GLY A 117 -7.12 15.97 7.39
C GLY A 117 -7.46 14.66 8.12
N VAL A 118 -7.75 14.73 9.41
CA VAL A 118 -8.20 13.58 10.22
C VAL A 118 -9.51 13.02 9.67
N GLU A 119 -10.49 13.89 9.41
CA GLU A 119 -11.79 13.52 8.83
C GLU A 119 -11.65 12.93 7.44
N PHE A 120 -10.70 13.44 6.65
CA PHE A 120 -10.43 12.89 5.34
C PHE A 120 -9.84 11.46 5.41
N VAL A 121 -8.93 11.19 6.32
CA VAL A 121 -8.40 9.83 6.54
C VAL A 121 -9.50 8.90 7.07
N ARG A 122 -10.39 9.38 7.95
CA ARG A 122 -11.61 8.64 8.35
C ARG A 122 -12.48 8.30 7.15
N ALA A 123 -12.70 9.26 6.24
CA ALA A 123 -13.47 9.04 5.02
C ALA A 123 -12.83 7.98 4.11
N MET A 124 -11.50 7.95 4.00
CA MET A 124 -10.78 6.89 3.29
C MET A 124 -11.03 5.51 3.92
N MET A 125 -11.01 5.40 5.26
CA MET A 125 -11.35 4.14 5.95
C MET A 125 -12.83 3.79 5.75
N GLY A 126 -13.69 4.81 5.68
CA GLY A 126 -15.12 4.68 5.36
C GLY A 126 -15.43 3.98 4.04
N LEU A 127 -14.53 4.05 3.05
CA LEU A 127 -14.67 3.29 1.80
C LEU A 127 -14.68 1.78 2.03
N ALA A 128 -13.85 1.27 2.97
CA ALA A 128 -13.89 -0.15 3.33
C ALA A 128 -15.18 -0.51 4.07
N VAL A 129 -15.72 0.42 4.87
CA VAL A 129 -17.02 0.24 5.53
C VAL A 129 -18.17 0.30 4.51
N ALA A 130 -18.08 1.12 3.46
CA ALA A 130 -19.16 1.37 2.50
C ALA A 130 -19.14 0.44 1.26
N SER A 131 -18.15 -0.43 1.10
CA SER A 131 -18.05 -1.29 -0.08
C SER A 131 -17.46 -2.66 0.23
N SER A 132 -17.57 -3.59 -0.72
CA SER A 132 -17.00 -4.93 -0.61
C SER A 132 -15.61 -5.07 -1.23
N HIS A 133 -15.03 -3.99 -1.81
CA HIS A 133 -13.66 -4.01 -2.32
C HIS A 133 -12.67 -4.29 -1.19
N VAL A 134 -11.51 -4.87 -1.52
CA VAL A 134 -10.43 -5.05 -0.55
C VAL A 134 -9.50 -3.84 -0.65
N PHE A 135 -9.39 -3.07 0.41
CA PHE A 135 -8.52 -1.89 0.47
C PHE A 135 -7.19 -2.25 1.14
N MET A 136 -6.12 -2.12 0.38
CA MET A 136 -4.76 -2.35 0.83
C MET A 136 -4.08 -1.00 1.03
N VAL A 137 -3.83 -0.64 2.29
CA VAL A 137 -3.16 0.61 2.68
C VAL A 137 -1.74 0.28 3.10
N LEU A 138 -0.76 1.03 2.60
CA LEU A 138 0.64 0.84 2.95
C LEU A 138 1.20 2.11 3.59
N THR A 139 1.90 1.94 4.71
CA THR A 139 2.50 3.05 5.46
C THR A 139 3.95 2.77 5.84
N LYS A 140 4.71 3.82 6.06
CA LYS A 140 6.00 3.79 6.76
C LYS A 140 5.91 4.38 8.18
N ARG A 141 4.67 4.69 8.62
CA ARG A 141 4.35 5.30 9.91
C ARG A 141 3.27 4.48 10.65
N PRO A 142 3.52 3.18 10.92
CA PRO A 142 2.51 2.34 11.57
C PRO A 142 2.26 2.76 13.02
N ASP A 143 3.18 3.45 13.66
CA ASP A 143 3.02 4.13 14.95
C ASP A 143 1.94 5.21 14.91
N ALA A 144 2.02 6.12 13.93
CA ALA A 144 1.00 7.15 13.71
C ALA A 144 -0.34 6.54 13.28
N ALA A 145 -0.32 5.46 12.49
CA ALA A 145 -1.52 4.72 12.12
C ALA A 145 -2.22 4.12 13.35
N ASN A 146 -1.45 3.50 14.26
CA ASN A 146 -2.00 2.95 15.49
C ASN A 146 -2.60 4.05 16.39
N ALA A 147 -1.87 5.15 16.60
CA ALA A 147 -2.37 6.29 17.37
C ALA A 147 -3.66 6.89 16.78
N PHE A 148 -3.75 6.95 15.44
CA PHE A 148 -4.96 7.36 14.73
C PHE A 148 -6.14 6.43 15.01
N MET A 149 -5.93 5.11 14.93
CA MET A 149 -6.98 4.13 15.18
C MET A 149 -7.47 4.14 16.63
N GLU A 150 -6.55 4.28 17.59
CA GLU A 150 -6.90 4.44 19.00
C GLU A 150 -7.69 5.72 19.27
N LYS A 151 -7.33 6.83 18.57
CA LYS A 151 -8.10 8.06 18.64
C LYS A 151 -9.50 7.87 18.02
N LEU A 152 -9.61 7.18 16.90
CA LEU A 152 -10.89 6.87 16.25
C LEU A 152 -11.82 6.11 17.19
N GLU A 153 -11.30 5.12 17.92
CA GLU A 153 -12.09 4.36 18.92
C GLU A 153 -12.56 5.23 20.08
N ARG A 154 -11.65 6.04 20.64
CA ARG A 154 -12.01 6.98 21.71
C ARG A 154 -13.07 8.00 21.28
N ASP A 155 -12.92 8.56 20.08
CA ASP A 155 -13.88 9.53 19.55
C ASP A 155 -15.25 8.86 19.33
N ALA A 156 -15.27 7.60 18.84
CA ALA A 156 -16.50 6.84 18.65
C ALA A 156 -17.20 6.52 19.98
N GLU A 157 -16.43 6.16 21.00
CA GLU A 157 -16.97 5.94 22.35
C GLU A 157 -17.62 7.21 22.92
N LEU A 158 -16.98 8.38 22.75
CA LEU A 158 -17.52 9.67 23.17
C LEU A 158 -18.81 10.05 22.45
N GLU A 159 -18.93 9.70 21.18
CA GLU A 159 -20.12 9.94 20.34
C GLU A 159 -21.21 8.86 20.51
N GLY A 160 -20.93 7.78 21.25
CA GLY A 160 -21.86 6.67 21.45
C GLY A 160 -22.15 5.86 20.19
N VAL A 161 -21.20 5.77 19.26
CA VAL A 161 -21.30 5.04 17.99
C VAL A 161 -20.14 4.07 17.82
N ASP A 162 -20.22 3.14 16.84
CA ASP A 162 -19.04 2.36 16.47
C ASP A 162 -18.07 3.16 15.57
N PRO A 163 -16.75 2.83 15.58
CA PRO A 163 -15.76 3.56 14.80
C PRO A 163 -16.05 3.59 13.29
N GLY A 164 -16.66 2.53 12.76
CA GLY A 164 -17.07 2.48 11.35
C GLY A 164 -18.14 3.52 11.02
N ARG A 165 -19.01 3.85 11.98
CA ARG A 165 -20.02 4.91 11.80
C ARG A 165 -19.37 6.27 11.68
N LEU A 166 -18.37 6.60 12.50
CA LEU A 166 -17.60 7.84 12.32
C LEU A 166 -16.92 7.91 10.95
N CYS A 167 -16.36 6.79 10.49
CA CYS A 167 -15.76 6.72 9.16
C CYS A 167 -16.79 6.94 8.03
N LEU A 168 -18.02 6.41 8.18
CA LEU A 168 -19.10 6.65 7.22
C LEU A 168 -19.57 8.11 7.25
N ILE A 169 -19.72 8.72 8.42
CA ILE A 169 -20.09 10.15 8.56
C ILE A 169 -19.06 11.01 7.82
N ALA A 170 -17.78 10.81 8.10
CA ALA A 170 -16.72 11.54 7.41
C ALA A 170 -16.76 11.33 5.88
N LEU A 171 -17.03 10.10 5.40
CA LEU A 171 -17.17 9.82 3.96
C LEU A 171 -18.38 10.52 3.36
N ILE A 172 -19.51 10.54 4.06
CA ILE A 172 -20.73 11.24 3.64
C ILE A 172 -20.46 12.73 3.45
N ASP A 173 -19.78 13.36 4.42
CA ASP A 173 -19.44 14.78 4.36
C ASP A 173 -18.52 15.09 3.18
N GLN A 174 -17.50 14.27 2.93
CA GLN A 174 -16.61 14.46 1.80
C GLN A 174 -17.35 14.30 0.46
N LEU A 175 -18.20 13.29 0.34
CA LEU A 175 -19.02 13.07 -0.87
C LEU A 175 -19.99 14.22 -1.10
N TRP A 176 -20.64 14.71 -0.04
CA TRP A 176 -21.58 15.83 -0.12
C TRP A 176 -20.89 17.10 -0.59
N ASN A 177 -19.76 17.42 0.00
CA ASN A 177 -18.96 18.58 -0.37
C ASN A 177 -18.37 18.49 -1.79
N ALA A 178 -18.09 17.26 -2.28
CA ALA A 178 -17.68 17.01 -3.65
C ALA A 178 -18.87 17.02 -4.67
N GLY A 179 -20.10 17.28 -4.23
CA GLY A 179 -21.28 17.28 -5.08
C GLY A 179 -21.88 15.90 -5.37
N GLU A 180 -21.38 14.85 -4.75
CA GLU A 180 -21.78 13.45 -4.94
C GLU A 180 -22.98 13.06 -4.04
N LYS A 181 -24.03 13.89 -4.02
CA LYS A 181 -25.17 13.77 -3.09
C LYS A 181 -25.82 12.40 -3.09
N LYS A 182 -26.10 11.82 -4.29
CA LYS A 182 -26.70 10.48 -4.38
C LYS A 182 -25.83 9.37 -3.80
N LEU A 183 -24.51 9.50 -3.91
CA LEU A 183 -23.58 8.57 -3.27
C LEU A 183 -23.58 8.76 -1.75
N ALA A 184 -23.57 10.00 -1.28
CA ALA A 184 -23.65 10.31 0.14
C ALA A 184 -24.94 9.74 0.78
N GLU A 185 -26.10 9.94 0.16
CA GLU A 185 -27.38 9.37 0.61
C GLU A 185 -27.34 7.82 0.66
N ARG A 186 -26.75 7.19 -0.38
CA ARG A 186 -26.57 5.74 -0.40
C ARG A 186 -25.68 5.25 0.74
N VAL A 187 -24.56 5.93 0.99
CA VAL A 187 -23.64 5.59 2.09
C VAL A 187 -24.30 5.81 3.46
N ALA A 188 -25.12 6.85 3.61
CA ALA A 188 -25.83 7.15 4.86
C ALA A 188 -26.79 6.02 5.28
N ALA A 189 -27.38 5.32 4.31
CA ALA A 189 -28.28 4.19 4.54
C ALA A 189 -27.55 2.88 4.83
N MET A 190 -26.21 2.83 4.75
CA MET A 190 -25.46 1.60 4.98
C MET A 190 -25.23 1.33 6.47
N PRO A 191 -25.31 0.05 6.92
CA PRO A 191 -24.91 -0.32 8.26
C PRO A 191 -23.40 -0.15 8.44
N SER A 192 -22.97 0.25 9.61
CA SER A 192 -21.56 0.27 9.99
C SER A 192 -21.14 -1.08 10.56
N ARG A 193 -19.88 -1.41 10.35
CA ARG A 193 -19.21 -2.57 10.98
C ARG A 193 -17.73 -2.24 11.16
N TRP A 194 -17.27 -2.41 12.39
CA TRP A 194 -15.87 -2.22 12.73
C TRP A 194 -15.35 -3.37 13.61
N PRO A 195 -14.12 -3.86 13.38
CA PRO A 195 -13.24 -3.53 12.25
C PRO A 195 -13.81 -4.01 10.90
N ALA A 196 -13.45 -3.29 9.84
CA ALA A 196 -13.83 -3.67 8.48
C ALA A 196 -12.90 -4.80 7.98
N PRO A 197 -13.40 -6.00 7.68
CA PRO A 197 -12.55 -7.16 7.34
C PRO A 197 -11.80 -7.00 6.02
N ASN A 198 -12.26 -6.12 5.16
CA ASN A 198 -11.70 -5.77 3.86
C ASN A 198 -10.77 -4.53 3.89
N LEU A 199 -10.45 -4.00 5.07
CA LEU A 199 -9.41 -3.01 5.29
C LEU A 199 -8.13 -3.72 5.73
N TRP A 200 -7.11 -3.70 4.88
CA TRP A 200 -5.82 -4.31 5.12
C TRP A 200 -4.75 -3.23 5.23
N ILE A 201 -4.06 -3.16 6.36
CA ILE A 201 -2.99 -2.17 6.58
C ILE A 201 -1.65 -2.89 6.64
N GLY A 202 -0.73 -2.45 5.78
CA GLY A 202 0.63 -2.94 5.74
C GLY A 202 1.67 -1.88 6.10
N SER A 203 2.86 -2.34 6.45
CA SER A 203 4.01 -1.47 6.58
C SER A 203 5.11 -1.86 5.61
N SER A 204 5.72 -0.84 4.98
CA SER A 204 6.95 -1.08 4.22
C SER A 204 8.07 -1.41 5.19
N THR A 205 8.95 -2.31 4.76
CA THR A 205 10.15 -2.72 5.49
C THR A 205 11.22 -3.02 4.46
N GLU A 206 12.40 -2.46 4.61
CA GLU A 206 13.47 -2.62 3.63
C GLU A 206 14.57 -3.57 4.12
N ARG A 207 14.78 -3.63 5.44
CA ARG A 207 15.76 -4.44 6.15
C ARG A 207 15.38 -4.56 7.63
N GLN A 208 16.14 -5.31 8.41
CA GLN A 208 15.83 -5.61 9.82
C GLN A 208 15.57 -4.36 10.66
N GLN A 209 16.41 -3.33 10.51
CA GLN A 209 16.27 -2.11 11.32
C GLN A 209 14.90 -1.43 11.16
N GLU A 210 14.35 -1.38 9.96
CA GLU A 210 13.01 -0.83 9.70
C GLU A 210 11.93 -1.81 10.17
N HIS A 211 12.17 -3.12 10.07
CA HIS A 211 11.27 -4.15 10.60
C HIS A 211 11.09 -4.00 12.11
N ASP A 212 12.18 -3.98 12.87
CA ASP A 212 12.16 -3.92 14.33
C ASP A 212 11.44 -2.67 14.85
N LYS A 213 11.56 -1.56 14.12
CA LYS A 213 10.87 -0.31 14.47
C LYS A 213 9.39 -0.34 14.17
N ARG A 214 8.96 -1.01 13.08
CA ARG A 214 7.60 -0.89 12.52
C ARG A 214 6.69 -2.06 12.87
N ALA A 215 7.22 -3.27 12.96
CA ALA A 215 6.42 -4.47 13.17
C ALA A 215 5.63 -4.49 14.50
N PRO A 216 6.16 -4.01 15.64
CA PRO A 216 5.38 -3.94 16.88
C PRO A 216 4.14 -3.05 16.77
N HIS A 217 4.24 -1.92 16.05
CA HIS A 217 3.12 -1.03 15.81
C HIS A 217 2.12 -1.64 14.81
N LEU A 218 2.62 -2.39 13.83
CA LEU A 218 1.77 -3.11 12.89
C LEU A 218 0.98 -4.22 13.60
N ARG A 219 1.59 -4.92 14.56
CA ARG A 219 0.89 -5.85 15.44
C ARG A 219 -0.25 -5.18 16.21
N ALA A 220 0.01 -4.00 16.78
CA ALA A 220 -1.01 -3.26 17.54
C ALA A 220 -2.22 -2.87 16.66
N LEU A 221 -2.00 -2.61 15.35
CA LEU A 221 -3.05 -2.30 14.37
C LEU A 221 -3.98 -3.48 14.09
N ARG A 222 -3.57 -4.72 14.36
CA ARG A 222 -4.33 -5.92 13.97
C ARG A 222 -5.76 -5.95 14.52
N ARG A 223 -5.98 -5.42 15.71
CA ARG A 223 -7.33 -5.39 16.33
C ARG A 223 -8.30 -4.43 15.61
N HIS A 224 -7.76 -3.47 14.83
CA HIS A 224 -8.53 -2.42 14.16
C HIS A 224 -8.84 -2.73 12.68
N VAL A 225 -8.20 -3.76 12.10
CA VAL A 225 -8.25 -4.04 10.65
C VAL A 225 -8.48 -5.52 10.37
N GLY A 226 -8.86 -5.84 9.13
CA GLY A 226 -9.07 -7.22 8.71
C GLY A 226 -7.78 -8.01 8.54
N LEU A 227 -6.69 -7.33 8.16
CA LEU A 227 -5.36 -7.95 7.97
C LEU A 227 -4.26 -6.93 8.17
N THR A 228 -3.16 -7.37 8.81
CA THR A 228 -1.88 -6.64 8.78
C THR A 228 -0.86 -7.37 7.91
N TRP A 229 -0.03 -6.64 7.16
CA TRP A 229 0.90 -7.21 6.22
C TRP A 229 2.21 -6.43 6.09
N LEU A 230 3.26 -7.08 5.59
CA LEU A 230 4.56 -6.47 5.31
C LEU A 230 4.80 -6.34 3.81
N SER A 231 5.31 -5.18 3.39
CA SER A 231 5.90 -4.97 2.09
C SER A 231 7.42 -4.82 2.26
N VAL A 232 8.13 -5.89 1.98
CA VAL A 232 9.61 -5.91 1.98
C VAL A 232 10.08 -5.42 0.60
N GLU A 233 9.79 -4.16 0.30
CA GLU A 233 10.00 -3.52 -1.00
C GLU A 233 10.53 -2.09 -0.86
N PRO A 234 11.77 -1.83 -1.34
CA PRO A 234 12.74 -2.81 -1.85
C PRO A 234 13.38 -3.62 -0.71
N MET A 235 13.62 -4.91 -0.95
CA MET A 235 14.41 -5.71 -0.02
C MET A 235 15.88 -5.33 -0.14
N LEU A 236 16.45 -4.74 0.91
CA LEU A 236 17.82 -4.21 0.97
C LEU A 236 18.68 -4.88 2.03
N GLY A 237 18.18 -5.90 2.68
CA GLY A 237 18.83 -6.71 3.68
C GLY A 237 17.96 -7.86 4.12
N LEU A 238 18.53 -8.80 4.84
CA LEU A 238 17.80 -9.87 5.49
C LEU A 238 16.77 -9.28 6.47
N VAL A 239 15.60 -9.92 6.51
CA VAL A 239 14.53 -9.63 7.48
C VAL A 239 14.18 -10.93 8.17
N GLU A 240 14.31 -10.93 9.49
CA GLU A 240 13.90 -12.01 10.38
C GLU A 240 12.54 -11.65 10.97
N LEU A 241 11.55 -12.52 10.74
CA LEU A 241 10.19 -12.32 11.21
C LEU A 241 10.07 -12.81 12.66
N ASP A 242 9.59 -11.96 13.54
CA ASP A 242 9.17 -12.38 14.87
C ASP A 242 7.72 -12.92 14.79
N PRO A 243 7.51 -14.21 15.14
CA PRO A 243 6.16 -14.80 15.18
C PRO A 243 5.18 -14.01 16.03
N ALA A 244 5.67 -13.34 17.09
CA ALA A 244 4.85 -12.51 17.96
C ALA A 244 4.22 -11.30 17.26
N ASN A 245 4.73 -10.88 16.10
CA ASN A 245 4.15 -9.78 15.33
C ASN A 245 2.91 -10.18 14.53
N GLU A 246 2.60 -11.48 14.42
CA GLU A 246 1.35 -12.00 13.85
C GLU A 246 1.04 -11.42 12.46
N ILE A 247 2.05 -11.35 11.60
CA ILE A 247 1.91 -10.84 10.23
C ILE A 247 1.05 -11.79 9.41
N GLY A 248 0.02 -11.29 8.76
CA GLY A 248 -0.93 -12.09 7.98
C GLY A 248 -0.56 -12.26 6.50
N TRP A 249 0.40 -11.48 5.97
CA TRP A 249 0.86 -11.55 4.59
C TRP A 249 2.20 -10.86 4.42
N VAL A 250 3.04 -11.38 3.53
CA VAL A 250 4.32 -10.77 3.16
C VAL A 250 4.40 -10.60 1.64
N VAL A 251 4.67 -9.39 1.20
CA VAL A 251 5.01 -9.07 -0.20
C VAL A 251 6.49 -8.71 -0.24
N VAL A 252 7.25 -9.27 -1.17
CA VAL A 252 8.69 -9.03 -1.29
C VAL A 252 9.09 -8.73 -2.72
N GLY A 253 10.05 -7.81 -2.90
CA GLY A 253 10.58 -7.50 -4.22
C GLY A 253 11.80 -6.60 -4.19
N GLY A 254 12.62 -6.69 -5.25
CA GLY A 254 13.79 -5.85 -5.45
C GLY A 254 13.43 -4.46 -5.96
N GLU A 255 14.37 -3.53 -5.79
CA GLU A 255 14.26 -2.16 -6.27
C GLU A 255 14.32 -2.10 -7.80
N SER A 256 13.44 -1.30 -8.40
CA SER A 256 13.37 -1.09 -9.85
C SER A 256 13.81 0.32 -10.22
N GLY A 257 14.31 0.45 -11.46
CA GLY A 257 14.68 1.73 -12.05
C GLY A 257 16.17 2.01 -12.07
N GLN A 258 16.52 3.21 -12.57
CA GLN A 258 17.90 3.65 -12.68
C GLN A 258 18.52 3.86 -11.29
N GLY A 259 19.70 3.29 -11.06
CA GLY A 259 20.39 3.35 -9.78
C GLY A 259 19.82 2.41 -8.71
N ALA A 260 18.99 1.44 -9.11
CA ALA A 260 18.47 0.42 -8.21
C ALA A 260 19.60 -0.28 -7.43
N ARG A 261 19.39 -0.48 -6.16
CA ARG A 261 20.31 -1.21 -5.27
C ARG A 261 20.11 -2.72 -5.45
N PRO A 262 21.15 -3.52 -5.28
CA PRO A 262 21.05 -4.96 -5.46
C PRO A 262 20.19 -5.59 -4.36
N MET A 263 19.42 -6.62 -4.74
CA MET A 263 18.76 -7.55 -3.83
C MET A 263 19.48 -8.90 -3.89
N ASP A 264 19.84 -9.46 -2.74
CA ASP A 264 20.39 -10.80 -2.65
C ASP A 264 19.24 -11.83 -2.61
N LEU A 265 19.26 -12.79 -3.52
CA LEU A 265 18.24 -13.85 -3.58
C LEU A 265 18.25 -14.75 -2.35
N ASN A 266 19.37 -14.85 -1.63
CA ASN A 266 19.45 -15.61 -0.37
C ASN A 266 18.54 -15.00 0.70
N TRP A 267 18.39 -13.68 0.72
CA TRP A 267 17.46 -13.02 1.65
C TRP A 267 16.01 -13.41 1.36
N VAL A 268 15.66 -13.54 0.06
CA VAL A 268 14.31 -13.98 -0.35
C VAL A 268 14.07 -15.44 0.02
N GLU A 269 15.08 -16.32 -0.17
CA GLU A 269 15.00 -17.73 0.23
C GLU A 269 14.83 -17.88 1.75
N CYS A 270 15.62 -17.15 2.54
CA CYS A 270 15.48 -17.12 4.00
C CYS A 270 14.09 -16.64 4.43
N LEU A 271 13.61 -15.53 3.85
CA LEU A 271 12.28 -14.99 4.16
C LEU A 271 11.16 -15.98 3.75
N SER A 272 11.32 -16.65 2.61
CA SER A 272 10.41 -17.68 2.14
C SER A 272 10.34 -18.87 3.10
N ALA A 273 11.47 -19.36 3.60
CA ALA A 273 11.52 -20.43 4.59
C ALA A 273 10.83 -20.04 5.90
N GLN A 274 11.06 -18.82 6.37
CA GLN A 274 10.41 -18.29 7.59
C GLN A 274 8.89 -18.21 7.40
N THR A 275 8.41 -17.62 6.31
CA THR A 275 6.96 -17.50 6.05
C THR A 275 6.30 -18.86 5.90
N GLN A 276 6.99 -19.85 5.32
CA GLN A 276 6.50 -21.21 5.22
C GLN A 276 6.40 -21.88 6.61
N ALA A 277 7.42 -21.73 7.46
CA ALA A 277 7.39 -22.25 8.83
C ALA A 277 6.29 -21.63 9.68
N LEU A 278 5.96 -20.36 9.44
CA LEU A 278 4.91 -19.61 10.15
C LEU A 278 3.50 -19.79 9.53
N GLY A 279 3.38 -20.46 8.39
CA GLY A 279 2.11 -20.56 7.67
C GLY A 279 1.61 -19.22 7.10
N VAL A 280 2.52 -18.25 6.87
CA VAL A 280 2.20 -16.93 6.35
C VAL A 280 2.32 -16.94 4.83
N PRO A 281 1.28 -16.51 4.08
CA PRO A 281 1.37 -16.36 2.64
C PRO A 281 2.49 -15.40 2.22
N LEU A 282 3.26 -15.78 1.19
CA LEU A 282 4.30 -14.95 0.59
C LEU A 282 3.97 -14.63 -0.85
N PHE A 283 4.08 -13.37 -1.24
CA PHE A 283 3.98 -12.93 -2.61
C PHE A 283 5.31 -12.35 -3.09
N PHE A 284 6.02 -13.09 -3.94
CA PHE A 284 7.21 -12.56 -4.60
C PHE A 284 6.80 -11.74 -5.82
N LYS A 285 7.02 -10.43 -5.76
CA LYS A 285 6.59 -9.48 -6.78
C LYS A 285 7.55 -9.43 -7.96
N GLN A 286 8.83 -9.19 -7.70
CA GLN A 286 9.84 -8.98 -8.74
C GLN A 286 11.26 -9.06 -8.19
N LEU A 287 12.21 -9.37 -9.09
CA LEU A 287 13.65 -9.35 -8.78
C LEU A 287 14.21 -7.92 -8.63
N GLY A 288 13.52 -6.92 -9.19
CA GLY A 288 14.09 -5.60 -9.36
C GLY A 288 15.10 -5.55 -10.52
N THR A 289 15.75 -4.38 -10.67
CA THR A 289 16.70 -4.16 -11.78
C THR A 289 18.06 -4.82 -11.52
N ARG A 290 18.42 -5.03 -10.27
CA ARG A 290 19.73 -5.59 -9.86
C ARG A 290 19.55 -6.67 -8.81
N ALA A 291 19.26 -7.89 -9.25
CA ALA A 291 19.31 -9.06 -8.38
C ALA A 291 20.71 -9.67 -8.38
N THR A 292 21.16 -10.17 -7.22
CA THR A 292 22.45 -10.84 -7.06
C THR A 292 22.26 -12.10 -6.23
N ARG A 293 23.21 -13.04 -6.31
CA ARG A 293 23.38 -14.10 -5.31
C ARG A 293 24.65 -13.82 -4.51
N GLY A 294 24.57 -13.95 -3.20
CA GLY A 294 25.73 -13.81 -2.31
C GLY A 294 26.88 -14.73 -2.69
N ALA A 295 28.10 -14.34 -2.36
CA ALA A 295 29.36 -14.99 -2.79
C ALA A 295 29.53 -16.47 -2.40
N GLY A 296 28.60 -17.10 -1.70
CA GLY A 296 28.66 -18.50 -1.26
C GLY A 296 27.80 -19.48 -2.05
N LEU A 297 26.88 -19.01 -2.90
CA LEU A 297 25.92 -19.86 -3.61
C LEU A 297 26.05 -19.74 -5.13
N ARG A 298 27.21 -20.07 -5.66
CA ARG A 298 27.35 -20.41 -7.07
C ARG A 298 26.84 -21.85 -7.27
N GLY A 299 25.55 -22.05 -7.15
CA GLY A 299 24.88 -23.23 -7.65
C GLY A 299 24.92 -23.21 -9.17
N ALA A 300 25.35 -24.28 -9.79
CA ALA A 300 25.41 -24.42 -11.24
C ALA A 300 24.06 -24.09 -11.89
N GLY A 301 24.04 -23.15 -12.83
CA GLY A 301 23.06 -23.12 -13.90
C GLY A 301 21.94 -22.08 -13.84
N GLU A 302 21.80 -21.23 -12.84
CA GLU A 302 20.76 -20.22 -12.85
C GLU A 302 21.28 -18.88 -13.39
N ASP A 303 20.94 -18.60 -14.64
CA ASP A 303 21.21 -17.33 -15.29
C ASP A 303 20.21 -16.26 -14.76
N ILE A 304 20.63 -15.48 -13.75
CA ILE A 304 19.84 -14.37 -13.19
C ILE A 304 19.40 -13.39 -14.30
N ASP A 305 20.22 -13.22 -15.32
CA ASP A 305 19.89 -12.36 -16.45
C ASP A 305 18.81 -12.98 -17.34
N ALA A 306 18.77 -14.29 -17.46
CA ALA A 306 17.66 -14.98 -18.15
C ALA A 306 16.35 -14.87 -17.37
N ILE A 307 16.41 -15.00 -16.04
CA ILE A 307 15.27 -14.78 -15.13
C ILE A 307 14.74 -13.36 -15.28
N ARG A 308 15.63 -12.37 -15.23
CA ARG A 308 15.27 -10.95 -15.40
C ARG A 308 14.66 -10.68 -16.77
N ARG A 309 15.27 -11.17 -17.85
CA ARG A 309 14.74 -11.03 -19.22
C ARG A 309 13.37 -11.71 -19.40
N ALA A 310 13.12 -12.84 -18.75
CA ALA A 310 11.82 -13.50 -18.78
C ALA A 310 10.75 -12.68 -18.03
N GLN A 311 11.10 -12.07 -16.91
CA GLN A 311 10.22 -11.20 -16.14
C GLN A 311 9.88 -9.91 -16.89
N GLU A 312 10.88 -9.27 -17.52
CA GLU A 312 10.71 -8.05 -18.33
C GLU A 312 9.79 -8.27 -19.54
N ARG A 313 9.90 -9.43 -20.20
CA ARG A 313 9.09 -9.78 -21.40
C ARG A 313 7.64 -10.09 -21.09
N ASN A 314 7.35 -10.67 -19.94
CA ASN A 314 6.03 -11.27 -19.66
C ASN A 314 5.29 -10.60 -18.48
N GLY A 315 5.88 -9.62 -17.79
CA GLY A 315 5.32 -9.02 -16.58
C GLY A 315 5.07 -10.01 -15.44
N THR A 316 5.36 -11.29 -15.64
CA THR A 316 5.17 -12.39 -14.68
C THR A 316 6.33 -13.34 -14.74
N LEU A 317 6.75 -13.85 -13.59
CA LEU A 317 7.64 -15.01 -13.53
C LEU A 317 6.88 -16.21 -14.14
N THR A 318 7.34 -16.67 -15.30
CA THR A 318 6.72 -17.80 -15.97
C THR A 318 7.27 -19.11 -15.44
N SER A 319 6.55 -20.19 -15.75
CA SER A 319 6.85 -21.60 -15.43
C SER A 319 8.23 -22.13 -15.88
N ALA A 320 9.07 -21.29 -16.46
CA ALA A 320 10.42 -21.63 -16.91
C ALA A 320 11.49 -21.57 -15.81
N LEU A 321 11.13 -21.08 -14.62
CA LEU A 321 12.03 -21.05 -13.47
C LEU A 321 11.83 -22.30 -12.62
N PRO A 322 12.90 -22.90 -12.09
CA PRO A 322 12.75 -23.98 -11.11
C PRO A 322 11.91 -23.48 -9.93
N ALA A 323 11.11 -24.38 -9.34
CA ALA A 323 10.30 -24.06 -8.18
C ALA A 323 11.20 -23.55 -7.04
N GLY A 324 10.90 -22.38 -6.51
CA GLY A 324 11.69 -21.73 -5.46
C GLY A 324 10.94 -20.56 -4.83
N ALA A 325 11.61 -19.82 -3.95
CA ALA A 325 11.04 -18.68 -3.25
C ALA A 325 10.42 -17.63 -4.19
N TRP A 326 11.00 -17.45 -5.36
CA TRP A 326 10.58 -16.50 -6.40
C TRP A 326 9.35 -16.92 -7.20
N SER A 327 8.90 -18.19 -7.10
CA SER A 327 7.65 -18.67 -7.73
C SER A 327 6.44 -18.49 -6.83
N ARG A 328 6.64 -18.18 -5.55
CA ARG A 328 5.55 -18.02 -4.58
C ARG A 328 4.76 -16.74 -4.84
N ARG A 329 3.47 -16.90 -5.11
CA ARG A 329 2.49 -15.82 -5.30
C ARG A 329 1.23 -16.12 -4.53
N GLU A 330 1.39 -16.23 -3.23
CA GLU A 330 0.34 -16.62 -2.31
C GLU A 330 -0.39 -15.39 -1.78
N PHE A 331 -1.66 -15.55 -1.54
CA PHE A 331 -2.53 -14.52 -1.03
C PHE A 331 -3.18 -14.97 0.28
N PRO A 332 -3.45 -14.05 1.20
CA PRO A 332 -4.26 -14.35 2.37
C PRO A 332 -5.71 -14.65 1.96
N PRO A 333 -6.49 -15.27 2.84
CA PRO A 333 -7.92 -15.47 2.62
C PRO A 333 -8.63 -14.15 2.30
N ILE A 334 -9.39 -14.14 1.20
CA ILE A 334 -10.16 -12.96 0.81
C ILE A 334 -11.45 -12.92 1.63
N PRO A 335 -11.73 -11.82 2.36
CA PRO A 335 -12.94 -11.75 3.16
C PRO A 335 -14.18 -11.87 2.29
N GLU A 336 -15.22 -12.51 2.81
CA GLU A 336 -16.49 -12.64 2.11
C GLU A 336 -17.09 -11.26 1.78
N PRO A 337 -17.78 -11.13 0.63
CA PRO A 337 -18.50 -9.91 0.31
C PRO A 337 -19.57 -9.66 1.37
N ARG A 338 -19.88 -8.40 1.59
CA ARG A 338 -21.03 -8.04 2.43
C ARG A 338 -22.32 -8.46 1.73
N PRO A 339 -23.31 -8.95 2.47
CA PRO A 339 -24.63 -9.19 1.94
C PRO A 339 -25.31 -7.90 1.47
#